data_a1d97caa82dadc2f3d43f91c1a4164c0
#
_entry.id   a1d97caa82dadc2f3d43f91c1a4164c0
#
_cell.length_a   1.000
_cell.length_b   1.000
_cell.length_c   1.000
_cell.angle_alpha   90.00
_cell.angle_beta   90.00
_cell.angle_gamma   90.00
#
_symmetry.space_group_name_H-M   'P 1'
#
loop_
_entity.id
_entity.type
_entity.pdbx_description
1 polymer ?
#
loop_
_entity_poly.entity_id
_entity_poly.type
_entity_poly.pdbx_seq_one_letter_code
_entity_poly.pdbx_strand_id
1 'polypeptide(L)'
;MKFALGDRKTSWLCVAMLWIFLLILAVLRPLSLPDEGRYADVGRWMLMSGDWLAPRLNGIPFFHKPPLLHWLQAISFSALGVSAWSARLVPAMHAGLMLVVMYLAARTFASERVARNSVLILGSSVGFLISGQYVNHDMLVAAWISMAIWCFALSFKPSQHVDVNLSLLGFAACGFGLLSKGLIGFVLPGLVMVCWLLWTGQFGRVRQMPWIRGILLWSVISLPWFVLGQMKYSELFNYLIIGQHFARYVGDQFNNPWGWWFYGAVLVAMLFPWSLLILQDLRPKAWLMVWQTERKLAARHFESLLWIWTLCISLFFSLPQSKIVGYILPVLPPLACLLALAWEKWLVRGQSAAWFKVMLLVSLVISGVLNWQAGIYSEKRSSKDIALVLACAIEPKDRVYVTHGYPYDLPFYAQLSAPIFVAINWQQARIEQIDNWTRELYEGANFDQTAGQVLVQESAIDDPVQGSWLVAPNDIQLQSLSANWSVYSRGKAWVLLRARSTSVQDSSLESPPTAQGKSLKRCNH
;
A
#
# COMPACT_ATOMS: atom_id res chain seq x y z
N MET A 1 11.03 34.75 -24.24
CA MET A 1 11.77 34.30 -23.05
C MET A 1 12.08 32.83 -23.24
N LYS A 2 13.29 32.47 -23.70
CA LYS A 2 13.74 31.09 -23.87
C LYS A 2 13.89 30.50 -22.47
N PHE A 3 12.87 29.79 -21.97
CA PHE A 3 13.06 28.92 -20.83
C PHE A 3 14.09 27.87 -21.25
N ALA A 4 15.29 27.96 -20.69
CA ALA A 4 16.30 26.91 -20.75
C ALA A 4 15.80 25.69 -19.95
N LEU A 5 14.83 25.00 -20.51
CA LEU A 5 14.05 23.92 -19.90
C LEU A 5 14.79 22.58 -19.96
N GLY A 6 16.10 22.55 -20.03
CA GLY A 6 16.98 21.38 -20.12
C GLY A 6 17.96 21.23 -18.97
N ASP A 7 17.84 22.01 -17.91
CA ASP A 7 18.78 21.90 -16.79
C ASP A 7 18.44 20.68 -15.92
N ARG A 8 19.42 19.80 -15.79
CA ARG A 8 19.38 18.60 -14.92
C ARG A 8 19.06 18.94 -13.46
N LYS A 9 19.54 20.09 -12.97
CA LYS A 9 19.27 20.60 -11.62
C LYS A 9 17.78 20.84 -11.42
N THR A 10 17.13 21.47 -12.40
CA THR A 10 15.67 21.72 -12.38
C THR A 10 14.87 20.42 -12.33
N SER A 11 15.29 19.39 -13.07
CA SER A 11 14.60 18.09 -13.05
C SER A 11 14.70 17.41 -11.68
N TRP A 12 15.87 17.41 -11.05
CA TRP A 12 16.04 16.89 -9.70
C TRP A 12 15.26 17.70 -8.66
N LEU A 13 15.18 19.01 -8.83
CA LEU A 13 14.35 19.85 -7.98
C LEU A 13 12.87 19.49 -8.11
N CYS A 14 12.37 19.19 -9.33
CA CYS A 14 11.00 18.72 -9.52
C CYS A 14 10.76 17.38 -8.82
N VAL A 15 11.69 16.42 -8.92
CA VAL A 15 11.59 15.13 -8.19
C VAL A 15 11.51 15.39 -6.69
N ALA A 16 12.41 16.20 -6.15
CA ALA A 16 12.47 16.51 -4.72
C ALA A 16 11.20 17.22 -4.23
N MET A 17 10.73 18.25 -4.95
CA MET A 17 9.53 19.00 -4.56
C MET A 17 8.27 18.14 -4.55
N LEU A 18 8.08 17.28 -5.56
CA LEU A 18 6.92 16.37 -5.61
C LEU A 18 6.97 15.31 -4.50
N TRP A 19 8.16 14.81 -4.21
CA TRP A 19 8.32 13.87 -3.11
C TRP A 19 8.10 14.53 -1.74
N ILE A 20 8.63 15.73 -1.51
CA ILE A 20 8.37 16.53 -0.29
C ILE A 20 6.88 16.83 -0.16
N PHE A 21 6.20 17.20 -1.25
CA PHE A 21 4.76 17.42 -1.25
C PHE A 21 3.99 16.16 -0.81
N LEU A 22 4.38 15.00 -1.32
CA LEU A 22 3.81 13.72 -0.92
C LEU A 22 4.05 13.44 0.58
N LEU A 23 5.25 13.71 1.10
CA LEU A 23 5.57 13.57 2.52
C LEU A 23 4.74 14.50 3.42
N ILE A 24 4.46 15.72 2.97
CA ILE A 24 3.57 16.66 3.66
C ILE A 24 2.15 16.09 3.73
N LEU A 25 1.62 15.59 2.60
CA LEU A 25 0.29 14.97 2.58
C LEU A 25 0.19 13.76 3.53
N ALA A 26 1.27 13.00 3.70
CA ALA A 26 1.31 11.84 4.57
C ALA A 26 1.09 12.15 6.07
N VAL A 27 1.34 13.40 6.51
CA VAL A 27 1.17 13.83 7.91
C VAL A 27 -0.28 14.17 8.24
N LEU A 28 -1.07 14.64 7.27
CA LEU A 28 -2.29 15.42 7.49
C LEU A 28 -3.53 14.64 7.93
N ARG A 29 -3.49 13.31 8.02
CA ARG A 29 -4.69 12.51 8.33
C ARG A 29 -4.40 11.32 9.26
N PRO A 30 -5.39 10.85 10.04
CA PRO A 30 -5.28 9.58 10.77
C PRO A 30 -5.18 8.39 9.81
N LEU A 31 -4.86 7.21 10.34
CA LEU A 31 -4.83 5.97 9.55
C LEU A 31 -6.23 5.67 8.99
N SER A 32 -6.29 5.32 7.71
CA SER A 32 -7.53 4.92 7.03
C SER A 32 -7.81 3.45 7.26
N LEU A 33 -9.01 3.14 7.71
CA LEU A 33 -9.43 1.77 7.98
C LEU A 33 -10.06 1.12 6.74
N PRO A 34 -9.91 -0.20 6.60
CA PRO A 34 -9.19 -1.14 7.50
C PRO A 34 -7.67 -1.20 7.26
N ASP A 35 -7.19 -0.93 6.05
CA ASP A 35 -5.85 -1.32 5.59
C ASP A 35 -4.72 -0.62 6.36
N GLU A 36 -4.73 0.71 6.48
CA GLU A 36 -3.62 1.42 7.12
C GLU A 36 -3.51 1.06 8.60
N GLY A 37 -4.64 0.93 9.32
CA GLY A 37 -4.65 0.48 10.72
C GLY A 37 -4.05 -0.92 10.86
N ARG A 38 -4.53 -1.86 10.04
CA ARG A 38 -4.08 -3.26 10.02
C ARG A 38 -2.58 -3.36 9.77
N TYR A 39 -2.09 -2.83 8.66
CA TYR A 39 -0.68 -3.00 8.28
C TYR A 39 0.27 -2.19 9.17
N ALA A 40 -0.15 -1.04 9.68
CA ALA A 40 0.66 -0.27 10.62
C ALA A 40 0.81 -1.01 11.96
N ASP A 41 -0.27 -1.60 12.47
CA ASP A 41 -0.21 -2.36 13.71
C ASP A 41 0.62 -3.64 13.59
N VAL A 42 0.57 -4.34 12.45
CA VAL A 42 1.46 -5.49 12.20
C VAL A 42 2.93 -5.09 12.24
N GLY A 43 3.30 -3.93 11.65
CA GLY A 43 4.66 -3.40 11.75
C GLY A 43 5.05 -3.01 13.19
N ARG A 44 4.11 -2.46 13.97
CA ARG A 44 4.31 -2.14 15.40
C ARG A 44 4.50 -3.41 16.23
N TRP A 45 3.68 -4.45 16.00
CA TRP A 45 3.84 -5.75 16.65
C TRP A 45 5.20 -6.38 16.38
N MET A 46 5.67 -6.30 15.13
CA MET A 46 6.98 -6.80 14.75
C MET A 46 8.12 -6.11 15.54
N LEU A 47 8.08 -4.78 15.66
CA LEU A 47 9.03 -4.03 16.47
C LEU A 47 8.98 -4.43 17.95
N MET A 48 7.76 -4.50 18.52
CA MET A 48 7.54 -4.76 19.93
C MET A 48 7.92 -6.18 20.34
N SER A 49 7.55 -7.18 19.53
CA SER A 49 7.82 -8.59 19.82
C SER A 49 9.23 -9.04 19.46
N GLY A 50 9.92 -8.31 18.57
CA GLY A 50 11.20 -8.75 18.00
C GLY A 50 11.10 -9.98 17.07
N ASP A 51 9.88 -10.45 16.73
CA ASP A 51 9.68 -11.56 15.80
C ASP A 51 9.66 -11.05 14.35
N TRP A 52 10.82 -11.01 13.72
CA TRP A 52 10.97 -10.58 12.32
C TRP A 52 10.55 -11.64 11.31
N LEU A 53 10.29 -12.87 11.75
CA LEU A 53 9.88 -13.96 10.87
C LEU A 53 8.37 -13.98 10.65
N ALA A 54 7.57 -13.83 11.72
CA ALA A 54 6.13 -13.91 11.66
C ALA A 54 5.49 -12.51 11.83
N PRO A 55 5.02 -11.86 10.74
CA PRO A 55 4.09 -10.74 10.88
C PRO A 55 2.90 -11.16 11.74
N ARG A 56 2.46 -10.32 12.69
CA ARG A 56 1.35 -10.63 13.59
C ARG A 56 0.33 -9.49 13.63
N LEU A 57 -0.93 -9.84 13.48
CA LEU A 57 -2.08 -8.96 13.73
C LEU A 57 -2.72 -9.37 15.05
N ASN A 58 -2.80 -8.46 16.01
CA ASN A 58 -3.31 -8.76 17.35
C ASN A 58 -2.59 -9.94 18.03
N GLY A 59 -1.30 -10.06 17.84
CA GLY A 59 -0.49 -11.19 18.33
C GLY A 59 -0.65 -12.50 17.53
N ILE A 60 -1.63 -12.61 16.64
CA ILE A 60 -1.91 -13.78 15.80
C ILE A 60 -1.07 -13.71 14.52
N PRO A 61 -0.45 -14.80 14.03
CA PRO A 61 0.29 -14.81 12.77
C PRO A 61 -0.57 -14.30 11.60
N PHE A 62 0.02 -13.43 10.78
CA PHE A 62 -0.65 -12.76 9.67
C PHE A 62 0.11 -12.93 8.36
N PHE A 63 -0.09 -14.06 7.67
CA PHE A 63 0.64 -14.42 6.47
C PHE A 63 -0.06 -14.07 5.15
N HIS A 64 -0.95 -13.08 5.14
CA HIS A 64 -1.64 -12.65 3.92
C HIS A 64 -0.69 -12.12 2.86
N LYS A 65 0.46 -11.57 3.28
CA LYS A 65 1.51 -11.02 2.41
C LYS A 65 2.90 -11.28 2.99
N PRO A 66 3.94 -11.32 2.13
CA PRO A 66 5.33 -11.38 2.58
C PRO A 66 5.74 -10.14 3.40
N PRO A 67 6.84 -10.19 4.15
CA PRO A 67 7.09 -9.32 5.30
C PRO A 67 7.70 -7.94 4.99
N LEU A 68 8.13 -7.63 3.77
CA LEU A 68 8.97 -6.46 3.49
C LEU A 68 8.37 -5.14 3.99
N LEU A 69 7.06 -4.94 3.83
CA LEU A 69 6.38 -3.74 4.35
C LEU A 69 6.58 -3.63 5.87
N HIS A 70 6.35 -4.72 6.59
CA HIS A 70 6.40 -4.74 8.06
C HIS A 70 7.83 -4.60 8.59
N TRP A 71 8.82 -5.20 7.92
CA TRP A 71 10.23 -4.98 8.22
C TRP A 71 10.62 -3.51 8.13
N LEU A 72 10.28 -2.88 7.02
CA LEU A 72 10.59 -1.47 6.79
C LEU A 72 9.83 -0.54 7.75
N GLN A 73 8.58 -0.90 8.10
CA GLN A 73 7.82 -0.17 9.12
C GLN A 73 8.45 -0.32 10.51
N ALA A 74 8.83 -1.53 10.92
CA ALA A 74 9.50 -1.74 12.21
C ALA A 74 10.81 -0.93 12.30
N ILE A 75 11.60 -0.88 11.22
CA ILE A 75 12.79 -0.02 11.12
C ILE A 75 12.41 1.47 11.22
N SER A 76 11.38 1.90 10.50
CA SER A 76 10.88 3.28 10.55
C SER A 76 10.43 3.67 11.96
N PHE A 77 9.68 2.79 12.61
CA PHE A 77 9.19 2.99 13.98
C PHE A 77 10.32 3.03 15.03
N SER A 78 11.34 2.18 14.86
CA SER A 78 12.49 2.19 15.77
C SER A 78 13.30 3.48 15.68
N ALA A 79 13.38 4.08 14.47
CA ALA A 79 14.15 5.30 14.23
C ALA A 79 13.37 6.59 14.53
N LEU A 80 12.05 6.61 14.30
CA LEU A 80 11.23 7.83 14.27
C LEU A 80 10.05 7.80 15.25
N GLY A 81 9.92 6.72 16.03
CA GLY A 81 8.78 6.47 16.90
C GLY A 81 7.55 5.96 16.12
N VAL A 82 6.62 5.34 16.88
CA VAL A 82 5.39 4.76 16.35
C VAL A 82 4.37 5.88 16.08
N SER A 83 4.11 6.17 14.82
CA SER A 83 3.17 7.19 14.39
C SER A 83 2.58 6.88 13.00
N ALA A 84 1.43 7.47 12.66
CA ALA A 84 0.85 7.32 11.33
C ALA A 84 1.79 7.82 10.22
N TRP A 85 2.57 8.86 10.51
CA TRP A 85 3.55 9.40 9.56
C TRP A 85 4.70 8.43 9.31
N SER A 86 5.32 7.88 10.37
CA SER A 86 6.42 6.92 10.24
C SER A 86 5.97 5.60 9.57
N ALA A 87 4.69 5.19 9.75
CA ALA A 87 4.11 4.10 8.98
C ALA A 87 4.04 4.41 7.47
N ARG A 88 3.65 5.65 7.11
CA ARG A 88 3.51 6.10 5.72
C ARG A 88 4.83 6.45 5.05
N LEU A 89 5.90 6.63 5.83
CA LEU A 89 7.23 6.89 5.25
C LEU A 89 7.66 5.74 4.33
N VAL A 90 7.28 4.50 4.63
CA VAL A 90 7.65 3.33 3.83
C VAL A 90 7.08 3.39 2.40
N PRO A 91 5.76 3.51 2.16
CA PRO A 91 5.25 3.71 0.79
C PRO A 91 5.75 5.01 0.15
N ALA A 92 5.95 6.08 0.92
CA ALA A 92 6.46 7.36 0.40
C ALA A 92 7.90 7.27 -0.13
N MET A 93 8.77 6.51 0.53
CA MET A 93 10.12 6.23 0.03
C MET A 93 10.09 5.44 -1.27
N HIS A 94 9.19 4.46 -1.40
CA HIS A 94 9.04 3.67 -2.62
C HIS A 94 8.45 4.50 -3.77
N ALA A 95 7.54 5.42 -3.48
CA ALA A 95 7.08 6.41 -4.46
C ALA A 95 8.22 7.29 -4.95
N GLY A 96 9.08 7.79 -4.05
CA GLY A 96 10.31 8.52 -4.41
C GLY A 96 11.25 7.70 -5.28
N LEU A 97 11.48 6.43 -4.92
CA LEU A 97 12.29 5.49 -5.72
C LEU A 97 11.73 5.34 -7.14
N MET A 98 10.40 5.18 -7.26
CA MET A 98 9.73 5.05 -8.56
C MET A 98 9.94 6.31 -9.43
N LEU A 99 9.82 7.52 -8.86
CA LEU A 99 10.09 8.78 -9.58
C LEU A 99 11.53 8.87 -10.06
N VAL A 100 12.50 8.54 -9.18
CA VAL A 100 13.93 8.60 -9.49
C VAL A 100 14.29 7.64 -10.61
N VAL A 101 13.88 6.38 -10.51
CA VAL A 101 14.23 5.33 -11.49
C VAL A 101 13.58 5.63 -12.84
N MET A 102 12.31 6.05 -12.86
CA MET A 102 11.63 6.48 -14.09
C MET A 102 12.34 7.69 -14.72
N TYR A 103 12.73 8.70 -13.94
CA TYR A 103 13.47 9.85 -14.44
C TYR A 103 14.78 9.45 -15.13
N LEU A 104 15.58 8.61 -14.46
CA LEU A 104 16.88 8.16 -14.99
C LEU A 104 16.71 7.35 -16.29
N ALA A 105 15.69 6.47 -16.33
CA ALA A 105 15.40 5.67 -17.51
C ALA A 105 14.87 6.52 -18.68
N ALA A 106 13.85 7.32 -18.44
CA ALA A 106 13.26 8.18 -19.48
C ALA A 106 14.27 9.19 -20.05
N ARG A 107 15.15 9.74 -19.21
CA ARG A 107 16.25 10.61 -19.65
C ARG A 107 17.23 9.88 -20.57
N THR A 108 17.52 8.62 -20.27
CA THR A 108 18.46 7.81 -21.05
C THR A 108 17.88 7.39 -22.40
N PHE A 109 16.59 7.05 -22.45
CA PHE A 109 15.95 6.59 -23.68
C PHE A 109 15.41 7.71 -24.56
N ALA A 110 14.99 8.83 -23.99
CA ALA A 110 14.36 9.95 -24.72
C ALA A 110 15.15 11.25 -24.58
N SER A 111 14.81 12.07 -23.59
CA SER A 111 15.46 13.36 -23.36
C SER A 111 15.22 13.85 -21.93
N GLU A 112 16.04 14.82 -21.49
CA GLU A 112 15.89 15.50 -20.20
C GLU A 112 14.49 16.10 -20.03
N ARG A 113 13.94 16.72 -21.08
CA ARG A 113 12.62 17.34 -21.07
C ARG A 113 11.49 16.32 -20.92
N VAL A 114 11.54 15.23 -21.69
CA VAL A 114 10.57 14.14 -21.56
C VAL A 114 10.64 13.54 -20.16
N ALA A 115 11.83 13.25 -19.65
CA ALA A 115 12.01 12.69 -18.31
C ALA A 115 11.42 13.57 -17.22
N ARG A 116 11.70 14.88 -17.26
CA ARG A 116 11.13 15.84 -16.32
C ARG A 116 9.60 15.92 -16.42
N ASN A 117 9.06 16.00 -17.64
CA ASN A 117 7.61 16.04 -17.84
C ASN A 117 6.95 14.74 -17.35
N SER A 118 7.57 13.57 -17.56
CA SER A 118 7.10 12.30 -17.01
C SER A 118 7.04 12.31 -15.48
N VAL A 119 8.08 12.87 -14.82
CA VAL A 119 8.10 13.03 -13.36
C VAL A 119 7.01 13.96 -12.88
N LEU A 120 6.80 15.10 -13.55
CA LEU A 120 5.75 16.05 -13.20
C LEU A 120 4.35 15.43 -13.36
N ILE A 121 4.12 14.68 -14.43
CA ILE A 121 2.86 13.97 -14.70
C ILE A 121 2.62 12.89 -13.64
N LEU A 122 3.59 11.99 -13.44
CA LEU A 122 3.43 10.90 -12.47
C LEU A 122 3.29 11.43 -11.05
N GLY A 123 4.25 12.27 -10.62
CA GLY A 123 4.35 12.74 -9.24
C GLY A 123 3.23 13.70 -8.82
N SER A 124 2.50 14.30 -9.78
CA SER A 124 1.30 15.09 -9.47
C SER A 124 0.00 14.33 -9.66
N SER A 125 0.01 13.14 -10.31
CA SER A 125 -1.21 12.39 -10.57
C SER A 125 -1.89 11.93 -9.29
N VAL A 126 -3.22 12.00 -9.28
CA VAL A 126 -4.05 11.69 -8.09
C VAL A 126 -3.76 10.29 -7.55
N GLY A 127 -3.73 9.30 -8.44
CA GLY A 127 -3.52 7.90 -8.05
C GLY A 127 -2.13 7.67 -7.43
N PHE A 128 -1.09 8.32 -7.95
CA PHE A 128 0.26 8.20 -7.40
C PHE A 128 0.38 8.86 -6.03
N LEU A 129 -0.15 10.09 -5.87
CA LEU A 129 -0.08 10.83 -4.60
C LEU A 129 -0.88 10.15 -3.49
N ILE A 130 -2.07 9.60 -3.80
CA ILE A 130 -2.85 8.85 -2.81
C ILE A 130 -2.12 7.55 -2.43
N SER A 131 -1.69 6.76 -3.41
CA SER A 131 -1.08 5.45 -3.15
C SER A 131 0.31 5.57 -2.51
N GLY A 132 1.07 6.63 -2.82
CA GLY A 132 2.39 6.86 -2.25
C GLY A 132 2.40 7.23 -0.77
N GLN A 133 1.25 7.56 -0.20
CA GLN A 133 1.09 7.84 1.23
C GLN A 133 0.07 6.89 1.90
N TYR A 134 -0.31 5.82 1.26
CA TYR A 134 -1.26 4.85 1.79
C TYR A 134 -0.53 3.59 2.23
N VAL A 135 -0.69 3.22 3.50
CA VAL A 135 0.01 2.08 4.09
C VAL A 135 -0.58 0.78 3.58
N ASN A 136 -0.03 0.29 2.48
CA ASN A 136 -0.28 -1.04 1.95
C ASN A 136 0.91 -1.55 1.13
N HIS A 137 0.81 -2.76 0.60
CA HIS A 137 1.85 -3.40 -0.19
C HIS A 137 1.92 -2.92 -1.65
N ASP A 138 0.90 -2.17 -2.14
CA ASP A 138 0.74 -1.88 -3.56
C ASP A 138 1.81 -0.95 -4.11
N MET A 139 2.11 0.15 -3.39
CA MET A 139 3.16 1.08 -3.80
C MET A 139 4.55 0.43 -3.77
N LEU A 140 4.82 -0.42 -2.76
CA LEU A 140 6.08 -1.13 -2.66
C LEU A 140 6.31 -2.03 -3.87
N VAL A 141 5.37 -2.93 -4.15
CA VAL A 141 5.52 -3.86 -5.28
C VAL A 141 5.54 -3.14 -6.62
N ALA A 142 4.75 -2.05 -6.77
CA ALA A 142 4.75 -1.24 -7.99
C ALA A 142 6.12 -0.57 -8.23
N ALA A 143 6.77 -0.08 -7.18
CA ALA A 143 8.10 0.50 -7.27
C ALA A 143 9.15 -0.55 -7.67
N TRP A 144 9.12 -1.73 -7.07
CA TRP A 144 10.07 -2.80 -7.39
C TRP A 144 9.85 -3.39 -8.79
N ILE A 145 8.59 -3.59 -9.22
CA ILE A 145 8.25 -3.99 -10.59
C ILE A 145 8.79 -2.93 -11.58
N SER A 146 8.54 -1.64 -11.31
CA SER A 146 9.01 -0.56 -12.16
C SER A 146 10.54 -0.52 -12.23
N MET A 147 11.21 -0.66 -11.08
CA MET A 147 12.67 -0.70 -11.02
C MET A 147 13.23 -1.87 -11.81
N ALA A 148 12.64 -3.07 -11.67
CA ALA A 148 13.08 -4.26 -12.39
C ALA A 148 12.97 -4.05 -13.91
N ILE A 149 11.81 -3.60 -14.40
CA ILE A 149 11.58 -3.37 -15.83
C ILE A 149 12.55 -2.30 -16.37
N TRP A 150 12.72 -1.18 -15.67
CA TRP A 150 13.64 -0.13 -16.11
C TRP A 150 15.09 -0.59 -16.12
N CYS A 151 15.55 -1.30 -15.08
CA CYS A 151 16.90 -1.82 -15.01
C CYS A 151 17.18 -2.84 -16.13
N PHE A 152 16.28 -3.78 -16.35
CA PHE A 152 16.42 -4.72 -17.47
C PHE A 152 16.37 -4.00 -18.83
N ALA A 153 15.41 -3.10 -19.05
CA ALA A 153 15.34 -2.35 -20.30
C ALA A 153 16.61 -1.55 -20.59
N LEU A 154 17.17 -0.89 -19.56
CA LEU A 154 18.43 -0.17 -19.66
C LEU A 154 19.62 -1.10 -19.94
N SER A 155 19.59 -2.34 -19.44
CA SER A 155 20.66 -3.32 -19.71
C SER A 155 20.69 -3.79 -21.17
N PHE A 156 19.53 -3.74 -21.87
CA PHE A 156 19.37 -4.16 -23.27
C PHE A 156 19.46 -3.00 -24.28
N LYS A 157 20.17 -1.92 -23.97
CA LYS A 157 20.31 -0.81 -24.92
C LYS A 157 20.79 -1.29 -26.30
N PRO A 158 20.25 -0.72 -27.40
CA PRO A 158 20.69 -1.03 -28.74
C PRO A 158 22.19 -0.81 -28.91
N SER A 159 22.83 -1.66 -29.71
CA SER A 159 24.27 -1.57 -30.10
C SER A 159 25.28 -1.69 -28.95
N GLN A 160 24.89 -2.20 -27.78
CA GLN A 160 25.78 -2.45 -26.64
C GLN A 160 25.62 -3.89 -26.15
N HIS A 161 26.66 -4.44 -25.50
CA HIS A 161 26.53 -5.68 -24.73
C HIS A 161 25.51 -5.47 -23.58
N VAL A 162 24.90 -6.56 -23.11
CA VAL A 162 23.98 -6.52 -21.96
C VAL A 162 24.76 -6.03 -20.72
N ASP A 163 24.28 -4.97 -20.09
CA ASP A 163 24.89 -4.43 -18.88
C ASP A 163 24.62 -5.34 -17.69
N VAL A 164 25.71 -5.92 -17.15
CA VAL A 164 25.67 -6.89 -16.05
C VAL A 164 25.14 -6.25 -14.77
N ASN A 165 25.59 -5.05 -14.42
CA ASN A 165 25.22 -4.39 -13.17
C ASN A 165 23.75 -3.99 -13.16
N LEU A 166 23.24 -3.43 -14.26
CA LEU A 166 21.83 -3.12 -14.41
C LEU A 166 20.96 -4.38 -14.39
N SER A 167 21.44 -5.48 -15.02
CA SER A 167 20.74 -6.76 -14.94
C SER A 167 20.67 -7.28 -13.51
N LEU A 168 21.76 -7.23 -12.74
CA LEU A 168 21.77 -7.64 -11.33
C LEU A 168 20.85 -6.77 -10.46
N LEU A 169 20.81 -5.46 -10.68
CA LEU A 169 19.83 -4.59 -10.02
C LEU A 169 18.39 -4.97 -10.36
N GLY A 170 18.13 -5.38 -11.61
CA GLY A 170 16.82 -5.90 -12.01
C GLY A 170 16.45 -7.19 -11.26
N PHE A 171 17.37 -8.13 -11.11
CA PHE A 171 17.16 -9.35 -10.32
C PHE A 171 16.93 -9.04 -8.83
N ALA A 172 17.72 -8.12 -8.26
CA ALA A 172 17.52 -7.67 -6.88
C ALA A 172 16.13 -7.04 -6.68
N ALA A 173 15.70 -6.18 -7.61
CA ALA A 173 14.36 -5.58 -7.58
C ALA A 173 13.25 -6.64 -7.66
N CYS A 174 13.41 -7.69 -8.46
CA CYS A 174 12.50 -8.84 -8.49
C CYS A 174 12.46 -9.57 -7.13
N GLY A 175 13.59 -9.72 -6.44
CA GLY A 175 13.66 -10.32 -5.10
C GLY A 175 12.89 -9.50 -4.05
N PHE A 176 13.10 -8.19 -4.00
CA PHE A 176 12.34 -7.29 -3.13
C PHE A 176 10.86 -7.21 -3.55
N GLY A 177 10.55 -7.30 -4.84
CA GLY A 177 9.18 -7.39 -5.34
C GLY A 177 8.45 -8.64 -4.81
N LEU A 178 9.13 -9.80 -4.80
CA LEU A 178 8.60 -11.03 -4.23
C LEU A 178 8.33 -10.88 -2.73
N LEU A 179 9.26 -10.29 -1.97
CA LEU A 179 9.07 -10.01 -0.54
C LEU A 179 8.02 -8.93 -0.24
N SER A 180 7.63 -8.10 -1.23
CA SER A 180 6.61 -7.07 -1.06
C SER A 180 5.18 -7.63 -1.19
N LYS A 181 4.92 -8.44 -2.21
CA LYS A 181 3.53 -8.90 -2.50
C LYS A 181 3.47 -10.29 -3.16
N GLY A 182 4.56 -11.02 -3.19
CA GLY A 182 4.64 -12.37 -3.75
C GLY A 182 4.95 -12.40 -5.25
N LEU A 183 4.50 -13.47 -5.93
CA LEU A 183 4.93 -13.86 -7.27
C LEU A 183 4.86 -12.76 -8.34
N ILE A 184 3.90 -11.86 -8.26
CA ILE A 184 3.74 -10.74 -9.22
C ILE A 184 4.98 -9.85 -9.29
N GLY A 185 5.78 -9.78 -8.21
CA GLY A 185 6.99 -8.97 -8.13
C GLY A 185 8.09 -9.38 -9.12
N PHE A 186 8.10 -10.64 -9.60
CA PHE A 186 9.02 -11.07 -10.63
C PHE A 186 8.35 -11.57 -11.92
N VAL A 187 7.12 -12.11 -11.83
CA VAL A 187 6.37 -12.59 -13.00
C VAL A 187 6.04 -11.44 -13.96
N LEU A 188 5.57 -10.30 -13.43
CA LEU A 188 5.21 -9.16 -14.28
C LEU A 188 6.41 -8.52 -14.98
N PRO A 189 7.55 -8.23 -14.31
CA PRO A 189 8.75 -7.80 -15.01
C PRO A 189 9.21 -8.79 -16.08
N GLY A 190 9.19 -10.09 -15.77
CA GLY A 190 9.54 -11.15 -16.72
C GLY A 190 8.64 -11.15 -17.96
N LEU A 191 7.31 -11.08 -17.76
CA LEU A 191 6.32 -11.02 -18.83
C LEU A 191 6.55 -9.82 -19.75
N VAL A 192 6.69 -8.62 -19.18
CA VAL A 192 6.91 -7.38 -19.94
C VAL A 192 8.21 -7.47 -20.73
N MET A 193 9.30 -7.94 -20.11
CA MET A 193 10.60 -8.02 -20.77
C MET A 193 10.63 -9.07 -21.87
N VAL A 194 10.03 -10.24 -21.68
CA VAL A 194 9.93 -11.27 -22.73
C VAL A 194 9.16 -10.72 -23.93
N CYS A 195 7.98 -10.14 -23.72
CA CYS A 195 7.19 -9.56 -24.80
C CYS A 195 7.94 -8.45 -25.54
N TRP A 196 8.63 -7.57 -24.80
CA TRP A 196 9.37 -6.47 -25.40
C TRP A 196 10.61 -6.93 -26.19
N LEU A 197 11.38 -7.90 -25.65
CA LEU A 197 12.57 -8.44 -26.33
C LEU A 197 12.19 -9.24 -27.60
N LEU A 198 11.07 -9.94 -27.57
CA LEU A 198 10.51 -10.60 -28.77
C LEU A 198 10.10 -9.56 -29.80
N TRP A 199 9.37 -8.53 -29.41
CA TRP A 199 8.91 -7.44 -30.29
C TRP A 199 10.06 -6.69 -30.96
N THR A 200 11.14 -6.45 -30.23
CA THR A 200 12.31 -5.71 -30.73
C THR A 200 13.36 -6.58 -31.40
N GLY A 201 13.13 -7.89 -31.50
CA GLY A 201 14.09 -8.84 -32.10
C GLY A 201 15.35 -9.07 -31.26
N GLN A 202 15.33 -8.67 -29.98
CA GLN A 202 16.50 -8.76 -29.10
C GLN A 202 16.51 -10.00 -28.19
N PHE A 203 15.53 -10.90 -28.32
CA PHE A 203 15.39 -12.06 -27.44
C PHE A 203 16.65 -12.95 -27.38
N GLY A 204 17.38 -13.10 -28.49
CA GLY A 204 18.65 -13.86 -28.51
C GLY A 204 19.72 -13.33 -27.55
N ARG A 205 19.67 -12.02 -27.20
CA ARG A 205 20.61 -11.39 -26.26
C ARG A 205 20.36 -11.78 -24.80
N VAL A 206 19.23 -12.41 -24.48
CA VAL A 206 18.92 -12.93 -23.14
C VAL A 206 19.99 -13.90 -22.64
N ARG A 207 20.66 -14.61 -23.55
CA ARG A 207 21.80 -15.49 -23.22
C ARG A 207 23.01 -14.76 -22.62
N GLN A 208 23.14 -13.44 -22.86
CA GLN A 208 24.21 -12.60 -22.33
C GLN A 208 23.93 -12.12 -20.89
N MET A 209 22.73 -12.35 -20.36
CA MET A 209 22.40 -11.97 -18.99
C MET A 209 23.20 -12.80 -17.97
N PRO A 210 23.55 -12.21 -16.82
CA PRO A 210 24.29 -12.90 -15.76
C PRO A 210 23.35 -13.81 -14.93
N TRP A 211 22.75 -14.84 -15.57
CA TRP A 211 21.72 -15.69 -14.99
C TRP A 211 22.10 -16.30 -13.64
N ILE A 212 23.27 -16.93 -13.55
CA ILE A 212 23.70 -17.60 -12.31
C ILE A 212 23.80 -16.57 -11.18
N ARG A 213 24.49 -15.44 -11.42
CA ARG A 213 24.66 -14.38 -10.41
C ARG A 213 23.31 -13.71 -10.07
N GLY A 214 22.49 -13.50 -11.09
CA GLY A 214 21.17 -12.87 -10.93
C GLY A 214 20.20 -13.73 -10.13
N ILE A 215 20.09 -15.03 -10.47
CA ILE A 215 19.25 -15.98 -9.74
C ILE A 215 19.75 -16.15 -8.30
N LEU A 216 21.09 -16.26 -8.11
CA LEU A 216 21.66 -16.36 -6.77
C LEU A 216 21.31 -15.11 -5.93
N LEU A 217 21.49 -13.90 -6.49
CA LEU A 217 21.16 -12.66 -5.81
C LEU A 217 19.66 -12.58 -5.46
N TRP A 218 18.78 -12.89 -6.41
CA TRP A 218 17.34 -12.96 -6.19
C TRP A 218 17.00 -13.97 -5.08
N SER A 219 17.61 -15.15 -5.12
CA SER A 219 17.39 -16.22 -4.12
C SER A 219 17.85 -15.80 -2.72
N VAL A 220 19.03 -15.20 -2.60
CA VAL A 220 19.55 -14.71 -1.30
C VAL A 220 18.68 -13.62 -0.71
N ILE A 221 18.12 -12.75 -1.53
CA ILE A 221 17.21 -11.68 -1.05
C ILE A 221 15.87 -12.27 -0.63
N SER A 222 15.28 -13.16 -1.40
CA SER A 222 13.87 -13.52 -1.23
C SER A 222 13.62 -14.84 -0.51
N LEU A 223 14.37 -15.90 -0.81
CA LEU A 223 14.06 -17.24 -0.32
C LEU A 223 14.27 -17.46 1.19
N PRO A 224 15.22 -16.82 1.89
CA PRO A 224 15.43 -17.10 3.31
C PRO A 224 14.17 -16.99 4.16
N TRP A 225 13.35 -15.95 3.93
CA TRP A 225 12.10 -15.80 4.66
C TRP A 225 11.10 -16.93 4.38
N PHE A 226 10.94 -17.32 3.11
CA PHE A 226 10.02 -18.41 2.74
C PHE A 226 10.47 -19.74 3.33
N VAL A 227 11.78 -20.04 3.29
CA VAL A 227 12.34 -21.28 3.84
C VAL A 227 12.19 -21.33 5.35
N LEU A 228 12.63 -20.28 6.07
CA LEU A 228 12.53 -20.23 7.52
C LEU A 228 11.07 -20.20 8.00
N GLY A 229 10.22 -19.47 7.28
CA GLY A 229 8.79 -19.44 7.55
C GLY A 229 8.14 -20.81 7.38
N GLN A 230 8.44 -21.53 6.29
CA GLN A 230 7.93 -22.89 6.05
C GLN A 230 8.44 -23.91 7.07
N MET A 231 9.69 -23.77 7.53
CA MET A 231 10.23 -24.63 8.58
C MET A 231 9.50 -24.46 9.91
N LYS A 232 9.08 -23.23 10.23
CA LYS A 232 8.36 -22.93 11.48
C LYS A 232 6.84 -23.16 11.35
N TYR A 233 6.26 -22.92 10.19
CA TYR A 233 4.83 -23.00 9.89
C TYR A 233 4.60 -23.86 8.66
N SER A 234 4.36 -25.15 8.85
CA SER A 234 4.31 -26.16 7.78
C SER A 234 3.32 -25.85 6.66
N GLU A 235 2.22 -25.13 6.95
CA GLU A 235 1.20 -24.76 5.97
C GLU A 235 1.42 -23.41 5.27
N LEU A 236 2.53 -22.71 5.59
CA LEU A 236 2.78 -21.35 5.09
C LEU A 236 2.79 -21.28 3.55
N PHE A 237 3.49 -22.21 2.90
CA PHE A 237 3.60 -22.23 1.44
C PHE A 237 2.23 -22.48 0.79
N ASN A 238 1.49 -23.47 1.29
CA ASN A 238 0.16 -23.78 0.78
C ASN A 238 -0.79 -22.59 0.94
N TYR A 239 -0.82 -21.99 2.13
CA TYR A 239 -1.64 -20.81 2.39
C TYR A 239 -1.26 -19.62 1.50
N LEU A 240 0.03 -19.25 1.46
CA LEU A 240 0.48 -18.03 0.79
C LEU A 240 0.47 -18.18 -0.75
N ILE A 241 0.95 -19.30 -1.28
CA ILE A 241 1.10 -19.47 -2.72
C ILE A 241 -0.19 -20.01 -3.34
N ILE A 242 -0.73 -21.11 -2.80
CA ILE A 242 -1.94 -21.70 -3.37
C ILE A 242 -3.18 -20.86 -3.02
N GLY A 243 -3.39 -20.57 -1.74
CA GLY A 243 -4.57 -19.84 -1.25
C GLY A 243 -4.58 -18.37 -1.68
N GLN A 244 -3.55 -17.61 -1.33
CA GLN A 244 -3.55 -16.15 -1.52
C GLN A 244 -3.16 -15.70 -2.93
N HIS A 245 -2.53 -16.54 -3.76
CA HIS A 245 -2.19 -16.20 -5.15
C HIS A 245 -3.07 -16.93 -6.15
N PHE A 246 -3.01 -18.27 -6.22
CA PHE A 246 -3.72 -19.02 -7.26
C PHE A 246 -5.24 -19.05 -7.04
N ALA A 247 -5.71 -19.41 -5.84
CA ALA A 247 -7.15 -19.47 -5.56
C ALA A 247 -7.81 -18.08 -5.70
N ARG A 248 -7.09 -17.02 -5.30
CA ARG A 248 -7.57 -15.63 -5.44
C ARG A 248 -7.59 -15.15 -6.90
N TYR A 249 -6.73 -15.68 -7.76
CA TYR A 249 -6.68 -15.34 -9.17
C TYR A 249 -7.79 -16.03 -9.99
N VAL A 250 -8.10 -17.29 -9.65
CA VAL A 250 -9.04 -18.14 -10.40
C VAL A 250 -10.43 -18.21 -9.76
N GLY A 251 -10.51 -18.05 -8.42
CA GLY A 251 -11.75 -18.21 -7.66
C GLY A 251 -12.66 -16.97 -7.70
N ASP A 252 -13.94 -17.22 -7.51
CA ASP A 252 -15.03 -16.24 -7.42
C ASP A 252 -15.46 -15.91 -5.98
N GLN A 253 -14.81 -16.52 -4.98
CA GLN A 253 -15.13 -16.39 -3.54
C GLN A 253 -14.63 -15.08 -2.90
N PHE A 254 -14.02 -14.18 -3.68
CA PHE A 254 -13.44 -12.94 -3.17
C PHE A 254 -14.29 -11.73 -3.53
N ASN A 255 -14.34 -10.77 -2.62
CA ASN A 255 -15.01 -9.49 -2.80
C ASN A 255 -14.47 -8.72 -4.02
N ASN A 256 -15.27 -7.76 -4.52
CA ASN A 256 -14.96 -6.84 -5.62
C ASN A 256 -15.00 -7.44 -7.04
N PRO A 257 -16.10 -8.08 -7.45
CA PRO A 257 -16.27 -8.50 -8.84
C PRO A 257 -16.54 -7.28 -9.73
N TRP A 258 -15.59 -6.96 -10.60
CA TRP A 258 -15.70 -5.85 -11.56
C TRP A 258 -15.52 -6.34 -12.99
N GLY A 259 -16.19 -5.68 -13.95
CA GLY A 259 -16.08 -5.97 -15.37
C GLY A 259 -14.67 -5.70 -15.95
N TRP A 260 -14.44 -6.14 -17.18
CA TRP A 260 -13.16 -5.96 -17.90
C TRP A 260 -12.74 -4.49 -18.08
N TRP A 261 -13.68 -3.57 -18.11
CA TRP A 261 -13.48 -2.12 -18.29
C TRP A 261 -12.91 -1.42 -17.04
N PHE A 262 -12.92 -2.08 -15.89
CA PHE A 262 -12.59 -1.48 -14.60
C PHE A 262 -11.24 -0.76 -14.58
N TYR A 263 -10.18 -1.43 -15.03
CA TYR A 263 -8.86 -0.79 -14.99
C TYR A 263 -8.72 0.35 -16.02
N GLY A 264 -9.45 0.34 -17.11
CA GLY A 264 -9.52 1.48 -18.00
C GLY A 264 -10.05 2.74 -17.29
N ALA A 265 -11.17 2.60 -16.59
CA ALA A 265 -11.76 3.70 -15.81
C ALA A 265 -10.84 4.14 -14.65
N VAL A 266 -10.26 3.17 -13.93
CA VAL A 266 -9.32 3.44 -12.82
C VAL A 266 -8.09 4.21 -13.31
N LEU A 267 -7.47 3.83 -14.41
CA LEU A 267 -6.31 4.53 -14.97
C LEU A 267 -6.64 5.96 -15.40
N VAL A 268 -7.81 6.17 -16.00
CA VAL A 268 -8.29 7.53 -16.35
C VAL A 268 -8.43 8.39 -15.09
N ALA A 269 -9.03 7.85 -14.03
CA ALA A 269 -9.21 8.55 -12.76
C ALA A 269 -7.87 8.81 -12.04
N MET A 270 -6.99 7.81 -11.98
CA MET A 270 -5.70 7.90 -11.31
C MET A 270 -4.76 8.93 -11.96
N LEU A 271 -4.83 9.06 -13.29
CA LEU A 271 -4.01 10.00 -14.06
C LEU A 271 -4.70 11.34 -14.30
N PHE A 272 -5.92 11.55 -13.81
CA PHE A 272 -6.61 12.84 -13.98
C PHE A 272 -5.80 13.99 -13.32
N PRO A 273 -5.71 15.18 -13.96
CA PRO A 273 -6.30 15.58 -15.23
C PRO A 273 -5.48 15.21 -16.50
N TRP A 274 -4.30 14.62 -16.34
CA TRP A 274 -3.38 14.27 -17.42
C TRP A 274 -4.00 13.29 -18.43
N SER A 275 -4.92 12.43 -17.98
CA SER A 275 -5.68 11.52 -18.84
C SER A 275 -6.49 12.24 -19.94
N LEU A 276 -6.83 13.52 -19.76
CA LEU A 276 -7.49 14.32 -20.80
C LEU A 276 -6.64 14.50 -22.06
N LEU A 277 -5.32 14.38 -21.96
CA LEU A 277 -4.42 14.40 -23.11
C LEU A 277 -4.67 13.22 -24.07
N ILE A 278 -5.17 12.08 -23.55
CA ILE A 278 -5.48 10.90 -24.35
C ILE A 278 -6.64 11.20 -25.31
N LEU A 279 -7.64 11.97 -24.88
CA LEU A 279 -8.82 12.29 -25.67
C LEU A 279 -8.49 13.06 -26.96
N GLN A 280 -7.36 13.72 -27.01
CA GLN A 280 -6.94 14.55 -28.15
C GLN A 280 -6.22 13.73 -29.24
N ASP A 281 -5.61 12.60 -28.87
CA ASP A 281 -4.90 11.71 -29.79
C ASP A 281 -5.78 10.53 -30.28
N LEU A 282 -7.05 10.44 -29.87
CA LEU A 282 -8.01 9.44 -30.36
C LEU A 282 -8.39 9.63 -31.86
N ARG A 283 -7.84 10.63 -32.52
CA ARG A 283 -8.06 10.81 -33.97
C ARG A 283 -7.32 9.70 -34.76
N PRO A 284 -8.01 8.90 -35.59
CA PRO A 284 -7.40 7.76 -36.30
C PRO A 284 -6.14 8.11 -37.10
N LYS A 285 -6.07 9.34 -37.64
CA LYS A 285 -4.90 9.83 -38.39
C LYS A 285 -3.63 10.02 -37.55
N ALA A 286 -3.76 10.23 -36.23
CA ALA A 286 -2.60 10.39 -35.37
C ALA A 286 -1.84 9.07 -35.15
N TRP A 287 -2.54 7.95 -35.14
CA TRP A 287 -1.98 6.60 -35.02
C TRP A 287 -1.19 6.17 -36.25
N LEU A 288 -1.70 6.48 -37.45
CA LEU A 288 -1.03 6.16 -38.73
C LEU A 288 0.28 6.95 -38.92
N MET A 289 0.37 8.20 -38.44
CA MET A 289 1.60 9.00 -38.51
C MET A 289 2.72 8.46 -37.58
N VAL A 290 2.40 7.78 -36.50
CA VAL A 290 3.39 7.18 -35.58
C VAL A 290 4.27 6.14 -36.27
N TRP A 291 3.73 5.43 -37.27
CA TRP A 291 4.45 4.37 -38.01
C TRP A 291 5.37 4.90 -39.12
N GLN A 292 5.17 6.13 -39.58
CA GLN A 292 5.83 6.67 -40.76
C GLN A 292 7.06 7.56 -40.52
N THR A 293 7.33 7.94 -39.28
CA THR A 293 8.46 8.85 -38.98
C THR A 293 9.75 8.05 -38.80
N GLU A 294 10.82 8.44 -39.50
CA GLU A 294 12.20 7.95 -39.31
C GLU A 294 12.71 8.33 -37.90
N ARG A 295 12.32 7.57 -36.90
CA ARG A 295 12.82 7.75 -35.53
C ARG A 295 14.05 6.91 -35.31
N LYS A 296 14.99 7.44 -34.50
CA LYS A 296 16.15 6.68 -34.02
C LYS A 296 15.66 5.39 -33.36
N LEU A 297 16.34 4.26 -33.63
CA LEU A 297 15.98 2.92 -33.14
C LEU A 297 15.70 2.90 -31.63
N ALA A 298 16.50 3.61 -30.84
CA ALA A 298 16.31 3.70 -29.37
C ALA A 298 14.96 4.31 -28.98
N ALA A 299 14.47 5.33 -29.71
CA ALA A 299 13.16 5.95 -29.44
C ALA A 299 11.99 5.01 -29.75
N ARG A 300 12.12 4.18 -30.80
CA ARG A 300 11.11 3.14 -31.11
C ARG A 300 11.07 2.05 -30.04
N HIS A 301 12.24 1.60 -29.58
CA HIS A 301 12.34 0.61 -28.52
C HIS A 301 11.76 1.13 -27.20
N PHE A 302 11.98 2.41 -26.89
CA PHE A 302 11.42 3.03 -25.71
C PHE A 302 9.87 3.10 -25.80
N GLU A 303 9.32 3.63 -26.89
CA GLU A 303 7.87 3.76 -27.06
C GLU A 303 7.18 2.37 -27.05
N SER A 304 7.79 1.35 -27.70
CA SER A 304 7.27 -0.02 -27.67
C SER A 304 7.32 -0.64 -26.27
N LEU A 305 8.38 -0.39 -25.48
CA LEU A 305 8.43 -0.83 -24.08
C LEU A 305 7.28 -0.26 -23.28
N LEU A 306 7.00 1.04 -23.38
CA LEU A 306 5.93 1.71 -22.63
C LEU A 306 4.55 1.12 -22.96
N TRP A 307 4.28 0.86 -24.23
CA TRP A 307 3.02 0.24 -24.66
C TRP A 307 2.91 -1.22 -24.22
N ILE A 308 3.95 -2.01 -24.43
CA ILE A 308 3.95 -3.43 -24.03
C ILE A 308 3.79 -3.55 -22.52
N TRP A 309 4.50 -2.75 -21.74
CA TRP A 309 4.37 -2.72 -20.29
C TRP A 309 2.93 -2.38 -19.88
N THR A 310 2.37 -1.29 -20.43
CA THR A 310 0.98 -0.88 -20.16
C THR A 310 0.00 -2.01 -20.47
N LEU A 311 0.10 -2.61 -21.66
CA LEU A 311 -0.83 -3.63 -22.10
C LEU A 311 -0.67 -4.94 -21.33
N CYS A 312 0.55 -5.46 -21.16
CA CYS A 312 0.78 -6.72 -20.46
C CYS A 312 0.22 -6.70 -19.04
N ILE A 313 0.53 -5.65 -18.27
CA ILE A 313 0.07 -5.57 -16.87
C ILE A 313 -1.42 -5.28 -16.77
N SER A 314 -1.96 -4.40 -17.65
CA SER A 314 -3.40 -4.12 -17.65
C SER A 314 -4.22 -5.36 -18.03
N LEU A 315 -3.79 -6.11 -19.02
CA LEU A 315 -4.45 -7.35 -19.42
C LEU A 315 -4.35 -8.41 -18.32
N PHE A 316 -3.16 -8.60 -17.74
CA PHE A 316 -2.95 -9.55 -16.65
C PHE A 316 -3.93 -9.35 -15.49
N PHE A 317 -4.11 -8.11 -15.03
CA PHE A 317 -5.03 -7.82 -13.93
C PHE A 317 -6.50 -7.72 -14.36
N SER A 318 -6.79 -7.57 -15.66
CA SER A 318 -8.17 -7.57 -16.15
C SER A 318 -8.80 -8.95 -16.25
N LEU A 319 -7.98 -10.02 -16.30
CA LEU A 319 -8.45 -11.41 -16.40
C LEU A 319 -9.20 -11.90 -15.14
N PRO A 320 -8.69 -11.70 -13.91
CA PRO A 320 -9.39 -12.14 -12.70
C PRO A 320 -10.72 -11.39 -12.49
N GLN A 321 -11.68 -12.05 -11.84
CA GLN A 321 -12.95 -11.40 -11.48
C GLN A 321 -12.77 -10.36 -10.38
N SER A 322 -12.01 -10.70 -9.33
CA SER A 322 -11.73 -9.78 -8.22
C SER A 322 -10.66 -8.74 -8.62
N LYS A 323 -11.04 -7.46 -8.60
CA LYS A 323 -10.18 -6.35 -9.02
C LYS A 323 -10.04 -5.32 -7.92
N ILE A 324 -8.80 -4.93 -7.63
CA ILE A 324 -8.45 -3.93 -6.60
C ILE A 324 -7.71 -2.78 -7.29
N VAL A 325 -8.08 -1.54 -6.95
CA VAL A 325 -7.53 -0.31 -7.54
C VAL A 325 -6.00 -0.27 -7.51
N GLY A 326 -5.38 -0.70 -6.40
CA GLY A 326 -3.92 -0.64 -6.22
C GLY A 326 -3.12 -1.59 -7.14
N TYR A 327 -3.74 -2.62 -7.69
CA TYR A 327 -3.03 -3.59 -8.54
C TYR A 327 -2.49 -2.98 -9.84
N ILE A 328 -3.13 -1.91 -10.34
CA ILE A 328 -2.75 -1.27 -11.58
C ILE A 328 -1.64 -0.22 -11.43
N LEU A 329 -1.18 0.07 -10.21
CA LEU A 329 -0.13 1.07 -9.96
C LEU A 329 1.14 0.89 -10.80
N PRO A 330 1.63 -0.34 -11.08
CA PRO A 330 2.82 -0.52 -11.92
C PRO A 330 2.66 0.01 -13.36
N VAL A 331 1.44 0.33 -13.79
CA VAL A 331 1.13 0.87 -15.13
C VAL A 331 1.27 2.39 -15.18
N LEU A 332 1.29 3.09 -14.04
CA LEU A 332 1.39 4.55 -14.01
C LEU A 332 2.69 5.10 -14.60
N PRO A 333 3.90 4.53 -14.32
CA PRO A 333 5.15 5.04 -14.90
C PRO A 333 5.19 5.00 -16.43
N PRO A 334 4.88 3.90 -17.13
CA PRO A 334 4.89 3.90 -18.58
C PRO A 334 3.83 4.84 -19.18
N LEU A 335 2.65 4.97 -18.57
CA LEU A 335 1.63 5.91 -19.02
C LEU A 335 2.06 7.37 -18.83
N ALA A 336 2.71 7.72 -17.73
CA ALA A 336 3.25 9.05 -17.53
C ALA A 336 4.30 9.41 -18.59
N CYS A 337 5.16 8.46 -18.99
CA CYS A 337 6.11 8.63 -20.08
C CYS A 337 5.41 8.79 -21.44
N LEU A 338 4.37 7.98 -21.72
CA LEU A 338 3.57 8.11 -22.96
C LEU A 338 2.87 9.48 -23.03
N LEU A 339 2.30 9.95 -21.93
CA LEU A 339 1.67 11.27 -21.83
C LEU A 339 2.69 12.40 -22.01
N ALA A 340 3.91 12.26 -21.47
CA ALA A 340 4.97 13.21 -21.70
C ALA A 340 5.41 13.26 -23.17
N LEU A 341 5.51 12.12 -23.83
CA LEU A 341 5.78 12.05 -25.28
C LEU A 341 4.65 12.66 -26.11
N ALA A 342 3.39 12.41 -25.74
CA ALA A 342 2.23 13.03 -26.38
C ALA A 342 2.21 14.54 -26.19
N TRP A 343 2.58 15.02 -25.00
CA TRP A 343 2.72 16.44 -24.70
C TRP A 343 3.77 17.13 -25.59
N GLU A 344 4.93 16.51 -25.80
CA GLU A 344 5.96 17.06 -26.71
C GLU A 344 5.43 17.18 -28.14
N LYS A 345 4.70 16.19 -28.65
CA LYS A 345 4.04 16.24 -29.96
C LYS A 345 3.02 17.39 -30.03
N TRP A 346 2.32 17.63 -28.92
CA TRP A 346 1.32 18.69 -28.82
C TRP A 346 1.92 20.08 -28.87
N LEU A 347 3.06 20.30 -28.19
CA LEU A 347 3.80 21.55 -28.27
C LEU A 347 4.31 21.85 -29.69
N VAL A 348 4.79 20.82 -30.41
CA VAL A 348 5.24 20.97 -31.81
C VAL A 348 4.08 21.41 -32.73
N ARG A 349 2.84 21.06 -32.38
CA ARG A 349 1.62 21.48 -33.10
C ARG A 349 1.18 22.92 -32.74
N GLY A 350 1.99 23.69 -32.01
CA GLY A 350 1.72 25.10 -31.69
C GLY A 350 0.85 25.36 -30.47
N GLN A 351 0.61 24.34 -29.65
CA GLN A 351 -0.18 24.51 -28.43
C GLN A 351 0.60 25.22 -27.31
N SER A 352 -0.12 25.95 -26.48
CA SER A 352 0.49 26.74 -25.40
C SER A 352 1.04 25.88 -24.26
N ALA A 353 2.30 26.11 -23.90
CA ALA A 353 2.92 25.50 -22.72
C ALA A 353 2.24 25.88 -21.39
N ALA A 354 1.37 26.91 -21.39
CA ALA A 354 0.61 27.31 -20.21
C ALA A 354 -0.34 26.21 -19.73
N TRP A 355 -0.91 25.42 -20.64
CA TRP A 355 -1.81 24.31 -20.30
C TRP A 355 -1.14 23.26 -19.41
N PHE A 356 0.15 22.96 -19.60
CA PHE A 356 0.88 22.05 -18.73
C PHE A 356 0.89 22.53 -17.28
N LYS A 357 1.14 23.82 -17.08
CA LYS A 357 1.16 24.43 -15.74
C LYS A 357 -0.21 24.41 -15.10
N VAL A 358 -1.27 24.68 -15.90
CA VAL A 358 -2.65 24.61 -15.43
C VAL A 358 -3.00 23.19 -15.00
N MET A 359 -2.71 22.19 -15.84
CA MET A 359 -2.97 20.78 -15.51
C MET A 359 -2.18 20.33 -14.27
N LEU A 360 -0.92 20.74 -14.14
CA LEU A 360 -0.11 20.46 -12.97
C LEU A 360 -0.74 21.05 -11.70
N LEU A 361 -1.12 22.33 -11.73
CA LEU A 361 -1.76 23.00 -10.60
C LEU A 361 -3.08 22.34 -10.23
N VAL A 362 -3.94 22.07 -11.22
CA VAL A 362 -5.23 21.39 -11.03
C VAL A 362 -5.02 20.02 -10.40
N SER A 363 -4.03 19.26 -10.88
CA SER A 363 -3.71 17.92 -10.35
C SER A 363 -3.31 17.97 -8.87
N LEU A 364 -2.43 18.91 -8.50
CA LEU A 364 -1.98 19.09 -7.11
C LEU A 364 -3.13 19.55 -6.20
N VAL A 365 -3.98 20.48 -6.67
CA VAL A 365 -5.15 20.95 -5.91
C VAL A 365 -6.14 19.83 -5.67
N ILE A 366 -6.48 19.07 -6.73
CA ILE A 366 -7.39 17.93 -6.60
C ILE A 366 -6.84 16.91 -5.62
N SER A 367 -5.55 16.57 -5.72
CA SER A 367 -4.91 15.63 -4.80
C SER A 367 -4.94 16.12 -3.35
N GLY A 368 -4.73 17.41 -3.12
CA GLY A 368 -4.85 18.02 -1.80
C GLY A 368 -6.27 17.96 -1.24
N VAL A 369 -7.28 18.29 -2.06
CA VAL A 369 -8.69 18.22 -1.68
C VAL A 369 -9.12 16.79 -1.36
N LEU A 370 -8.74 15.82 -2.20
CA LEU A 370 -9.05 14.40 -1.97
C LEU A 370 -8.37 13.87 -0.71
N ASN A 371 -7.13 14.27 -0.44
CA ASN A 371 -6.43 13.91 0.79
C ASN A 371 -7.13 14.49 2.03
N TRP A 372 -7.59 15.73 1.97
CA TRP A 372 -8.35 16.36 3.04
C TRP A 372 -9.70 15.64 3.28
N GLN A 373 -10.45 15.34 2.21
CA GLN A 373 -11.69 14.54 2.30
C GLN A 373 -11.44 13.14 2.87
N ALA A 374 -10.37 12.47 2.44
CA ALA A 374 -9.95 11.19 3.00
C ALA A 374 -9.64 11.31 4.50
N GLY A 375 -9.09 12.43 4.95
CA GLY A 375 -8.88 12.75 6.36
C GLY A 375 -10.18 12.78 7.15
N ILE A 376 -11.15 13.55 6.67
CA ILE A 376 -12.50 13.64 7.30
C ILE A 376 -13.17 12.26 7.35
N TYR A 377 -13.10 11.50 6.26
CA TYR A 377 -13.67 10.16 6.21
C TYR A 377 -12.98 9.19 7.18
N SER A 378 -11.65 9.24 7.25
CA SER A 378 -10.87 8.41 8.17
C SER A 378 -11.16 8.74 9.62
N GLU A 379 -11.28 10.03 9.99
CA GLU A 379 -11.60 10.45 11.34
C GLU A 379 -12.98 9.97 11.82
N LYS A 380 -13.96 9.86 10.92
CA LYS A 380 -15.31 9.37 11.26
C LYS A 380 -15.33 7.87 11.58
N ARG A 381 -14.33 7.11 11.16
CA ARG A 381 -14.25 5.65 11.32
C ARG A 381 -13.16 5.21 12.29
N SER A 382 -12.16 6.05 12.52
CA SER A 382 -11.03 5.80 13.39
C SER A 382 -11.47 5.62 14.85
N SER A 383 -10.77 4.76 15.56
CA SER A 383 -10.89 4.62 17.02
C SER A 383 -9.88 5.49 17.77
N LYS A 384 -9.16 6.39 17.07
CA LYS A 384 -8.04 7.17 17.61
C LYS A 384 -8.43 7.96 18.86
N ASP A 385 -9.63 8.57 18.87
CA ASP A 385 -10.14 9.36 19.99
C ASP A 385 -10.25 8.53 21.28
N ILE A 386 -10.92 7.38 21.22
CA ILE A 386 -11.04 6.49 22.38
C ILE A 386 -9.72 5.75 22.69
N ALA A 387 -8.89 5.49 21.68
CA ALA A 387 -7.60 4.85 21.86
C ALA A 387 -6.65 5.70 22.72
N LEU A 388 -6.63 7.02 22.51
CA LEU A 388 -5.84 7.96 23.30
C LEU A 388 -6.36 8.03 24.76
N VAL A 389 -7.68 7.97 24.96
CA VAL A 389 -8.28 7.89 26.30
C VAL A 389 -7.89 6.58 26.98
N LEU A 390 -7.99 5.46 26.26
CA LEU A 390 -7.60 4.15 26.77
C LEU A 390 -6.12 4.10 27.15
N ALA A 391 -5.22 4.63 26.29
CA ALA A 391 -3.79 4.69 26.56
C ALA A 391 -3.43 5.38 27.89
N CYS A 392 -4.24 6.37 28.30
CA CYS A 392 -4.03 7.10 29.56
C CYS A 392 -4.63 6.40 30.78
N ALA A 393 -5.62 5.53 30.57
CA ALA A 393 -6.41 4.94 31.66
C ALA A 393 -6.12 3.44 31.89
N ILE A 394 -5.51 2.75 30.92
CA ILE A 394 -5.24 1.32 30.99
C ILE A 394 -4.07 1.02 31.96
N GLU A 395 -4.25 -0.01 32.78
CA GLU A 395 -3.22 -0.53 33.64
C GLU A 395 -2.60 -1.83 33.04
N PRO A 396 -1.37 -2.22 33.41
CA PRO A 396 -0.70 -3.39 32.81
C PRO A 396 -1.44 -4.75 32.98
N LYS A 397 -2.35 -4.84 33.95
CA LYS A 397 -3.15 -6.05 34.21
C LYS A 397 -4.51 -6.04 33.55
N ASP A 398 -4.93 -4.90 33.01
CA ASP A 398 -6.24 -4.72 32.42
C ASP A 398 -6.37 -5.53 31.12
N ARG A 399 -7.55 -6.12 30.91
CA ARG A 399 -7.89 -6.80 29.67
C ARG A 399 -8.73 -5.87 28.77
N VAL A 400 -8.42 -5.87 27.49
CA VAL A 400 -9.20 -5.13 26.50
C VAL A 400 -9.99 -6.12 25.66
N TYR A 401 -11.29 -5.95 25.62
CA TYR A 401 -12.21 -6.72 24.79
C TYR A 401 -12.72 -5.86 23.64
N VAL A 402 -13.02 -6.49 22.50
CA VAL A 402 -13.78 -5.89 21.40
C VAL A 402 -14.91 -6.81 21.00
N THR A 403 -16.05 -6.24 20.60
CA THR A 403 -17.21 -6.98 20.10
C THR A 403 -17.86 -6.26 18.91
N HIS A 404 -18.61 -6.99 18.07
CA HIS A 404 -19.37 -6.50 16.90
C HIS A 404 -18.55 -5.74 15.86
N GLY A 405 -17.22 -5.85 15.91
CA GLY A 405 -16.29 -5.23 14.96
C GLY A 405 -14.86 -5.31 15.45
N TYR A 406 -13.91 -4.97 14.59
CA TYR A 406 -12.50 -4.92 14.95
C TYR A 406 -11.89 -3.55 14.59
N PRO A 407 -11.61 -2.69 15.57
CA PRO A 407 -11.01 -1.38 15.35
C PRO A 407 -9.50 -1.53 15.09
N TYR A 408 -9.12 -1.75 13.85
CA TYR A 408 -7.73 -2.06 13.44
C TYR A 408 -6.67 -1.05 13.91
N ASP A 409 -7.06 0.21 14.13
CA ASP A 409 -6.16 1.27 14.57
C ASP A 409 -6.13 1.48 16.10
N LEU A 410 -7.01 0.81 16.84
CA LEU A 410 -7.05 0.90 18.31
C LEU A 410 -5.71 0.48 18.96
N PRO A 411 -5.18 -0.74 18.69
CA PRO A 411 -3.94 -1.17 19.31
C PRO A 411 -2.76 -0.28 18.92
N PHE A 412 -2.77 0.25 17.69
CA PHE A 412 -1.73 1.15 17.20
C PHE A 412 -1.71 2.48 17.96
N TYR A 413 -2.87 3.18 18.07
CA TYR A 413 -2.94 4.48 18.74
C TYR A 413 -2.89 4.38 20.27
N ALA A 414 -3.45 3.32 20.85
CA ALA A 414 -3.35 3.06 22.29
C ALA A 414 -2.00 2.44 22.69
N GLN A 415 -1.14 2.09 21.73
CA GLN A 415 0.15 1.42 21.91
C GLN A 415 0.07 0.22 22.86
N LEU A 416 -0.95 -0.63 22.65
CA LEU A 416 -1.19 -1.78 23.50
C LEU A 416 -0.02 -2.77 23.42
N SER A 417 0.46 -3.21 24.57
CA SER A 417 1.50 -4.23 24.68
C SER A 417 0.97 -5.66 24.73
N ALA A 418 -0.32 -5.83 24.97
CA ALA A 418 -1.03 -7.12 24.99
C ALA A 418 -2.07 -7.20 23.86
N PRO A 419 -2.39 -8.41 23.37
CA PRO A 419 -3.45 -8.61 22.40
C PRO A 419 -4.82 -8.25 22.98
N ILE A 420 -5.74 -7.85 22.09
CA ILE A 420 -7.14 -7.58 22.41
C ILE A 420 -7.91 -8.89 22.35
N PHE A 421 -8.76 -9.17 23.33
CA PHE A 421 -9.71 -10.28 23.30
C PHE A 421 -10.89 -9.93 22.36
N VAL A 422 -11.10 -10.74 21.35
CA VAL A 422 -12.14 -10.52 20.34
C VAL A 422 -13.33 -11.43 20.65
N ALA A 423 -14.40 -10.85 21.20
CA ALA A 423 -15.57 -11.55 21.71
C ALA A 423 -16.73 -11.53 20.70
N ILE A 424 -16.87 -12.60 19.93
CA ILE A 424 -17.95 -12.82 18.95
C ILE A 424 -18.32 -14.30 18.85
N ASN A 425 -19.37 -14.60 18.08
CA ASN A 425 -19.69 -15.98 17.73
C ASN A 425 -18.72 -16.53 16.66
N TRP A 426 -17.58 -17.09 17.10
CA TRP A 426 -16.55 -17.64 16.19
C TRP A 426 -17.01 -18.90 15.45
N GLN A 427 -17.95 -19.66 15.98
CA GLN A 427 -18.51 -20.82 15.27
C GLN A 427 -19.28 -20.37 14.04
N GLN A 428 -20.13 -19.35 14.19
CA GLN A 428 -20.87 -18.76 13.10
C GLN A 428 -19.92 -18.15 12.05
N ALA A 429 -18.93 -17.39 12.47
CA ALA A 429 -17.94 -16.75 11.57
C ALA A 429 -17.15 -17.78 10.74
N ARG A 430 -16.82 -18.95 11.32
CA ARG A 430 -16.14 -20.04 10.60
C ARG A 430 -17.05 -20.76 9.60
N ILE A 431 -18.35 -20.83 9.85
CA ILE A 431 -19.34 -21.42 8.93
C ILE A 431 -19.57 -20.48 7.74
N GLU A 432 -19.74 -19.19 8.00
CA GLU A 432 -20.05 -18.18 6.98
C GLU A 432 -18.89 -17.91 6.03
N GLN A 433 -17.65 -18.05 6.48
CA GLN A 433 -16.41 -17.85 5.71
C GLN A 433 -16.36 -16.54 4.89
N ILE A 434 -17.00 -15.49 5.40
CA ILE A 434 -17.02 -14.18 4.73
C ILE A 434 -15.58 -13.62 4.65
N ASP A 435 -15.18 -13.10 3.50
CA ASP A 435 -13.88 -12.45 3.29
C ASP A 435 -13.85 -11.08 4.00
N ASN A 436 -13.66 -11.10 5.32
CA ASN A 436 -13.61 -9.94 6.20
C ASN A 436 -12.55 -10.12 7.32
N TRP A 437 -12.56 -9.22 8.30
CA TRP A 437 -11.64 -9.23 9.44
C TRP A 437 -11.72 -10.50 10.32
N THR A 438 -12.87 -11.15 10.42
CA THR A 438 -13.02 -12.39 11.19
C THR A 438 -12.20 -13.50 10.57
N ARG A 439 -12.28 -13.64 9.24
CA ARG A 439 -11.51 -14.61 8.47
C ARG A 439 -10.01 -14.42 8.66
N GLU A 440 -9.53 -13.18 8.62
CA GLU A 440 -8.11 -12.86 8.82
C GLU A 440 -7.59 -13.37 10.17
N LEU A 441 -8.38 -13.21 11.24
CA LEU A 441 -7.99 -13.62 12.59
C LEU A 441 -8.07 -15.13 12.78
N TYR A 442 -9.15 -15.80 12.38
CA TYR A 442 -9.26 -17.23 12.62
C TYR A 442 -8.34 -18.07 11.69
N GLU A 443 -8.09 -17.64 10.45
CA GLU A 443 -7.10 -18.28 9.58
C GLU A 443 -5.70 -18.16 10.18
N GLY A 444 -5.35 -16.97 10.71
CA GLY A 444 -4.09 -16.76 11.41
C GLY A 444 -3.93 -17.63 12.65
N ALA A 445 -5.00 -17.81 13.42
CA ALA A 445 -5.00 -18.65 14.62
C ALA A 445 -4.73 -20.14 14.33
N ASN A 446 -4.97 -20.61 13.10
CA ASN A 446 -4.63 -21.98 12.71
C ASN A 446 -3.11 -22.22 12.68
N PHE A 447 -2.29 -21.17 12.50
CA PHE A 447 -0.84 -21.26 12.55
C PHE A 447 -0.26 -21.25 13.99
N ASP A 448 -1.01 -20.69 14.96
CA ASP A 448 -0.57 -20.54 16.35
C ASP A 448 -1.81 -20.58 17.26
N GLN A 449 -2.17 -21.77 17.73
CA GLN A 449 -3.36 -21.97 18.57
C GLN A 449 -3.27 -21.23 19.91
N THR A 450 -2.05 -21.05 20.46
CA THR A 450 -1.86 -20.30 21.69
C THR A 450 -2.18 -18.82 21.47
N ALA A 451 -1.70 -18.24 20.39
CA ALA A 451 -2.05 -16.88 20.00
C ALA A 451 -3.56 -16.75 19.68
N GLY A 452 -4.19 -17.81 19.20
CA GLY A 452 -5.63 -17.87 18.90
C GLY A 452 -6.54 -17.84 20.13
N GLN A 453 -6.04 -18.02 21.36
CA GLN A 453 -6.83 -17.99 22.60
C GLN A 453 -7.47 -16.62 22.88
N VAL A 454 -7.05 -15.56 22.21
CA VAL A 454 -7.69 -14.24 22.28
C VAL A 454 -9.02 -14.16 21.50
N LEU A 455 -9.32 -15.17 20.68
CA LEU A 455 -10.59 -15.30 19.97
C LEU A 455 -11.59 -16.00 20.91
N VAL A 456 -12.29 -15.21 21.71
CA VAL A 456 -13.20 -15.72 22.75
C VAL A 456 -14.67 -15.67 22.30
N GLN A 457 -15.51 -16.48 22.92
CA GLN A 457 -16.95 -16.43 22.66
C GLN A 457 -17.56 -15.13 23.19
N GLU A 458 -18.66 -14.71 22.60
CA GLU A 458 -19.36 -13.47 22.98
C GLU A 458 -19.72 -13.45 24.47
N SER A 459 -20.08 -14.58 25.07
CA SER A 459 -20.36 -14.72 26.48
C SER A 459 -19.19 -14.32 27.42
N ALA A 460 -17.97 -14.21 26.91
CA ALA A 460 -16.82 -13.77 27.73
C ALA A 460 -16.93 -12.30 28.20
N ILE A 461 -17.84 -11.51 27.60
CA ILE A 461 -18.10 -10.14 28.02
C ILE A 461 -19.27 -9.99 28.99
N ASP A 462 -19.99 -11.08 29.31
CA ASP A 462 -21.13 -11.05 30.22
C ASP A 462 -20.70 -10.94 31.70
N ASP A 463 -19.55 -11.56 32.03
CA ASP A 463 -18.97 -11.50 33.37
C ASP A 463 -17.49 -11.05 33.31
N PRO A 464 -17.25 -9.74 33.14
CA PRO A 464 -15.89 -9.22 32.93
C PRO A 464 -15.07 -9.25 34.22
N VAL A 465 -13.79 -9.56 34.08
CA VAL A 465 -12.83 -9.40 35.16
C VAL A 465 -12.73 -7.90 35.52
N GLN A 466 -12.64 -7.60 36.81
CA GLN A 466 -12.46 -6.22 37.28
C GLN A 466 -11.25 -5.55 36.61
N GLY A 467 -11.39 -4.30 36.18
CA GLY A 467 -10.37 -3.56 35.44
C GLY A 467 -10.42 -3.77 33.92
N SER A 468 -11.31 -4.64 33.43
CA SER A 468 -11.44 -4.87 31.98
C SER A 468 -12.06 -3.66 31.26
N TRP A 469 -11.66 -3.54 30.00
CA TRP A 469 -12.17 -2.56 29.04
C TRP A 469 -12.90 -3.25 27.90
N LEU A 470 -13.97 -2.65 27.40
CA LEU A 470 -14.70 -3.13 26.23
C LEU A 470 -14.81 -2.00 25.20
N VAL A 471 -14.49 -2.31 23.96
CA VAL A 471 -14.68 -1.42 22.82
C VAL A 471 -15.72 -2.01 21.89
N ALA A 472 -16.73 -1.23 21.56
CA ALA A 472 -17.81 -1.62 20.65
C ALA A 472 -18.17 -0.47 19.71
N PRO A 473 -18.80 -0.74 18.53
CA PRO A 473 -19.32 0.30 17.66
C PRO A 473 -20.36 1.17 18.37
N ASN A 474 -20.45 2.46 18.03
CA ASN A 474 -21.38 3.41 18.65
C ASN A 474 -22.87 3.10 18.41
N ASP A 475 -23.18 2.35 17.35
CA ASP A 475 -24.53 1.93 16.97
C ASP A 475 -25.02 0.70 17.75
N ILE A 476 -24.16 0.09 18.57
CA ILE A 476 -24.59 -1.02 19.42
C ILE A 476 -25.66 -0.56 20.41
N GLN A 477 -26.69 -1.38 20.56
CA GLN A 477 -27.68 -1.16 21.62
C GLN A 477 -27.03 -1.50 22.97
N LEU A 478 -26.63 -0.48 23.74
CA LEU A 478 -25.99 -0.67 25.05
C LEU A 478 -26.86 -1.49 26.03
N GLN A 479 -28.17 -1.56 25.80
CA GLN A 479 -29.09 -2.40 26.57
C GLN A 479 -28.88 -3.92 26.35
N SER A 480 -28.25 -4.30 25.22
CA SER A 480 -27.89 -5.69 24.94
C SER A 480 -26.58 -6.10 25.62
N LEU A 481 -25.78 -5.14 26.05
CA LEU A 481 -24.58 -5.42 26.86
C LEU A 481 -24.99 -5.66 28.31
N SER A 482 -24.31 -6.59 28.97
CA SER A 482 -24.61 -6.91 30.37
C SER A 482 -24.53 -5.67 31.26
N ALA A 483 -25.32 -5.65 32.36
CA ALA A 483 -25.33 -4.56 33.34
C ALA A 483 -23.93 -4.31 33.97
N ASN A 484 -22.97 -5.19 33.74
CA ASN A 484 -21.61 -5.16 34.28
C ASN A 484 -20.68 -4.16 33.59
N TRP A 485 -21.15 -3.49 32.52
CA TRP A 485 -20.36 -2.45 31.83
C TRP A 485 -20.91 -1.06 32.06
N SER A 486 -20.03 -0.07 32.17
CA SER A 486 -20.37 1.34 32.20
C SER A 486 -19.63 2.10 31.12
N VAL A 487 -20.30 3.05 30.47
CA VAL A 487 -19.67 3.90 29.44
C VAL A 487 -18.64 4.80 30.10
N TYR A 488 -17.40 4.67 29.64
CA TYR A 488 -16.27 5.50 30.10
C TYR A 488 -16.03 6.68 29.15
N SER A 489 -16.05 6.45 27.83
CA SER A 489 -15.87 7.49 26.81
C SER A 489 -16.59 7.11 25.52
N ARG A 490 -17.12 8.12 24.82
CA ARG A 490 -17.70 7.96 23.47
C ARG A 490 -16.84 8.70 22.45
N GLY A 491 -16.38 7.97 21.44
CA GLY A 491 -15.72 8.52 20.28
C GLY A 491 -16.66 8.71 19.09
N LYS A 492 -16.11 9.02 17.92
CA LYS A 492 -16.88 9.24 16.69
C LYS A 492 -17.51 7.95 16.15
N ALA A 493 -16.77 6.84 16.18
CA ALA A 493 -17.19 5.54 15.64
C ALA A 493 -17.37 4.48 16.71
N TRP A 494 -16.69 4.60 17.82
CA TRP A 494 -16.55 3.58 18.84
C TRP A 494 -16.87 4.11 20.23
N VAL A 495 -17.39 3.24 21.10
CA VAL A 495 -17.58 3.51 22.52
C VAL A 495 -16.59 2.69 23.34
N LEU A 496 -16.01 3.32 24.36
CA LEU A 496 -15.14 2.71 25.35
C LEU A 496 -15.93 2.53 26.65
N LEU A 497 -16.00 1.29 27.12
CA LEU A 497 -16.68 0.93 28.36
C LEU A 497 -15.65 0.34 29.34
N ARG A 498 -15.95 0.47 30.64
CA ARG A 498 -15.18 -0.14 31.72
C ARG A 498 -16.05 -1.10 32.51
N ALA A 499 -15.50 -2.24 32.94
CA ALA A 499 -16.18 -3.16 33.83
C ALA A 499 -16.50 -2.49 35.17
N ARG A 500 -17.74 -2.66 35.66
CA ARG A 500 -18.16 -2.14 36.95
C ARG A 500 -17.44 -2.90 38.06
N SER A 501 -17.05 -2.19 39.13
CA SER A 501 -16.54 -2.83 40.35
C SER A 501 -17.69 -3.53 41.07
N THR A 502 -17.51 -4.80 41.37
CA THR A 502 -18.47 -5.60 42.17
C THR A 502 -18.34 -5.36 43.68
N SER A 503 -17.62 -4.32 44.11
CA SER A 503 -17.54 -3.96 45.54
C SER A 503 -18.79 -3.24 45.99
N VAL A 504 -19.59 -3.93 46.79
CA VAL A 504 -20.51 -3.49 47.85
C VAL A 504 -20.93 -2.00 47.80
N GLN A 505 -22.26 -1.82 47.67
CA GLN A 505 -23.04 -0.66 48.08
C GLN A 505 -22.29 0.42 48.87
N ASP A 506 -21.86 1.46 48.16
CA ASP A 506 -21.75 2.78 48.75
C ASP A 506 -22.67 3.69 47.92
N SER A 507 -23.84 3.94 48.49
CA SER A 507 -24.88 4.84 47.98
C SER A 507 -24.43 6.28 48.24
N SER A 508 -23.51 6.76 47.48
CA SER A 508 -23.30 8.20 47.30
C SER A 508 -23.21 8.48 45.82
N LEU A 509 -24.25 9.08 45.29
CA LEU A 509 -24.38 9.68 43.99
C LEU A 509 -23.25 10.72 43.80
N GLU A 510 -22.05 10.26 43.43
CA GLU A 510 -21.10 11.15 42.80
C GLU A 510 -21.42 11.19 41.30
N SER A 511 -21.87 12.37 40.87
CA SER A 511 -21.97 12.75 39.46
C SER A 511 -20.69 12.38 38.73
N PRO A 512 -20.78 11.86 37.46
CA PRO A 512 -19.61 11.49 36.70
C PRO A 512 -18.66 12.68 36.64
N PRO A 513 -17.33 12.48 36.87
CA PRO A 513 -16.38 13.56 36.77
C PRO A 513 -16.45 14.10 35.35
N THR A 514 -16.94 15.31 35.22
CA THR A 514 -16.77 16.08 33.99
C THR A 514 -15.30 16.01 33.61
N ALA A 515 -15.02 15.53 32.41
CA ALA A 515 -13.67 15.30 31.87
C ALA A 515 -12.90 16.62 31.64
N GLN A 516 -12.99 17.54 32.57
CA GLN A 516 -12.25 18.78 32.60
C GLN A 516 -11.49 18.86 33.92
N GLY A 517 -10.25 18.42 33.92
CA GLY A 517 -9.30 19.00 34.87
C GLY A 517 -8.29 18.12 35.59
N LYS A 518 -8.31 16.78 35.59
CA LYS A 518 -7.30 16.03 36.40
C LYS A 518 -6.47 14.95 35.70
N SER A 519 -6.78 14.50 34.49
CA SER A 519 -6.01 13.40 33.87
C SER A 519 -5.11 13.79 32.69
N LEU A 520 -5.23 15.00 32.13
CA LEU A 520 -4.41 15.45 30.99
C LEU A 520 -2.93 15.75 31.32
N LYS A 521 -2.54 15.78 32.58
CA LYS A 521 -1.14 16.07 32.95
C LYS A 521 -0.18 14.88 32.94
N ARG A 522 -0.64 13.64 32.75
CA ARG A 522 0.25 12.45 32.65
C ARG A 522 0.49 11.93 31.24
N CYS A 523 -0.20 12.45 30.23
CA CYS A 523 -0.07 12.01 28.84
C CYS A 523 0.64 13.02 27.93
N ASN A 524 1.36 13.99 28.47
CA ASN A 524 2.27 14.86 27.73
C ASN A 524 3.67 14.24 27.68
N HIS A 525 3.87 13.28 26.76
CA HIS A 525 5.18 12.91 26.24
C HIS A 525 5.08 12.58 24.77
#